data_285b0f90532ac42d01b4d46f654a6325
#
_entry.id   285b0f90532ac42d01b4d46f654a6325
#
_cell.length_a   1.000
_cell.length_b   1.000
_cell.length_c   1.000
_cell.angle_alpha   90.00
_cell.angle_beta   90.00
_cell.angle_gamma   90.00
#
_symmetry.space_group_name_H-M   'P 1'
#
loop_
_entity.id
_entity.type
_entity.pdbx_description
1 polymer ?
#
loop_
_entity_poly.entity_id
_entity_poly.type
_entity_poly.pdbx_seq_one_letter_code
_entity_poly.pdbx_strand_id
1 'polypeptide(L)'
;MLRRHRAALETHAVIEYGNRLLTGFVGLAVIAASVLAWFRRPFRWHLAFFGAMLPLGVICQAVLGALVVKYHLAPGLVMGHFILSMLLLDAAFALAWMARYEPGERRFSGDRLGVWAVRALIPLGQLTILAGTIATGSGPHAGAHEGELVHRFDFEGTGTLEWMVQRHSAIAAAFGIAAIAVWLLLRRQGGDRRALRPLTVVIGLLALQGAVGGLQWALELPGEIVWVHIAIATVTWLAMLWTVAAAGRLEPKSDPSTSGSRATRPRAQAKGPKEPQPTA
;
A
#
# COMPACT_ATOMS: atom_id res chain seq x y z
N MET A 1 -0.43 10.47 43.21
CA MET A 1 -1.22 11.02 42.10
C MET A 1 -0.45 12.03 41.26
N LEU A 2 0.16 13.08 41.82
CA LEU A 2 0.89 14.14 41.08
C LEU A 2 2.06 13.65 40.17
N ARG A 3 2.81 12.62 40.54
CA ARG A 3 3.91 12.06 39.70
C ARG A 3 3.38 11.37 38.43
N ARG A 4 2.28 10.64 38.50
CA ARG A 4 1.64 10.01 37.32
C ARG A 4 1.08 11.05 36.36
N HIS A 5 0.48 12.12 36.87
CA HIS A 5 -0.02 13.24 36.05
C HIS A 5 1.12 13.97 35.31
N ARG A 6 2.23 14.25 36.00
CA ARG A 6 3.42 14.85 35.34
C ARG A 6 4.01 13.94 34.25
N ALA A 7 4.17 12.65 34.54
CA ALA A 7 4.70 11.71 33.54
C ALA A 7 3.79 11.61 32.29
N ALA A 8 2.46 11.63 32.47
CA ALA A 8 1.51 11.64 31.36
C ALA A 8 1.62 12.92 30.51
N LEU A 9 1.70 14.10 31.15
CA LEU A 9 1.88 15.38 30.45
C LEU A 9 3.20 15.46 29.70
N GLU A 10 4.30 14.94 30.28
CA GLU A 10 5.60 14.85 29.61
C GLU A 10 5.54 13.94 28.40
N THR A 11 4.87 12.78 28.50
CA THR A 11 4.69 11.84 27.38
C THR A 11 3.88 12.48 26.24
N HIS A 12 2.77 13.15 26.54
CA HIS A 12 1.98 13.85 25.53
C HIS A 12 2.77 14.96 24.85
N ALA A 13 3.56 15.74 25.59
CA ALA A 13 4.38 16.80 25.04
C ALA A 13 5.48 16.23 24.09
N VAL A 14 6.10 15.12 24.46
CA VAL A 14 7.11 14.45 23.62
C VAL A 14 6.48 13.92 22.33
N ILE A 15 5.31 13.29 22.40
CA ILE A 15 4.58 12.79 21.22
C ILE A 15 4.20 13.95 20.32
N GLU A 16 3.65 15.04 20.86
CA GLU A 16 3.27 16.23 20.09
C GLU A 16 4.47 16.87 19.41
N TYR A 17 5.58 17.05 20.13
CA TYR A 17 6.82 17.60 19.57
C TYR A 17 7.39 16.69 18.46
N GLY A 18 7.42 15.38 18.70
CA GLY A 18 7.86 14.39 17.71
C GLY A 18 7.01 14.42 16.44
N ASN A 19 5.69 14.54 16.59
CA ASN A 19 4.78 14.64 15.45
C ASN A 19 4.99 15.93 14.64
N ARG A 20 5.19 17.08 15.32
CA ARG A 20 5.50 18.36 14.66
C ARG A 20 6.83 18.30 13.89
N LEU A 21 7.88 17.69 14.49
CA LEU A 21 9.16 17.51 13.85
C LEU A 21 9.07 16.60 12.62
N LEU A 22 8.36 15.48 12.75
CA LEU A 22 8.11 14.55 11.65
C LEU A 22 7.33 15.23 10.51
N THR A 23 6.31 16.02 10.84
CA THR A 23 5.52 16.79 9.87
C THR A 23 6.40 17.77 9.10
N GLY A 24 7.33 18.48 9.78
CA GLY A 24 8.29 19.35 9.14
C GLY A 24 9.22 18.61 8.18
N PHE A 25 9.74 17.46 8.59
CA PHE A 25 10.60 16.62 7.76
C PHE A 25 9.85 16.07 6.53
N VAL A 26 8.64 15.56 6.72
CA VAL A 26 7.79 15.06 5.62
C VAL A 26 7.45 16.20 4.66
N GLY A 27 7.10 17.37 5.18
CA GLY A 27 6.82 18.57 4.36
C GLY A 27 8.00 18.95 3.48
N LEU A 28 9.21 18.97 4.04
CA LEU A 28 10.44 19.26 3.28
C LEU A 28 10.70 18.20 2.21
N ALA A 29 10.55 16.92 2.54
CA ALA A 29 10.72 15.82 1.60
C ALA A 29 9.70 15.89 0.44
N VAL A 30 8.44 16.23 0.74
CA VAL A 30 7.38 16.43 -0.25
C VAL A 30 7.69 17.57 -1.19
N ILE A 31 8.13 18.72 -0.67
CA ILE A 31 8.52 19.87 -1.48
C ILE A 31 9.71 19.49 -2.40
N ALA A 32 10.75 18.87 -1.85
CA ALA A 32 11.90 18.42 -2.62
C ALA A 32 11.51 17.44 -3.73
N ALA A 33 10.68 16.43 -3.43
CA ALA A 33 10.18 15.47 -4.42
C ALA A 33 9.37 16.15 -5.53
N SER A 34 8.50 17.11 -5.18
CA SER A 34 7.71 17.89 -6.13
C SER A 34 8.59 18.72 -7.06
N VAL A 35 9.55 19.46 -6.51
CA VAL A 35 10.51 20.28 -7.28
C VAL A 35 11.33 19.40 -8.22
N LEU A 36 11.90 18.30 -7.72
CA LEU A 36 12.67 17.35 -8.54
C LEU A 36 11.83 16.74 -9.67
N ALA A 37 10.58 16.37 -9.40
CA ALA A 37 9.69 15.83 -10.41
C ALA A 37 9.34 16.83 -11.51
N TRP A 38 9.18 18.11 -11.13
CA TRP A 38 8.82 19.19 -12.07
C TRP A 38 10.01 19.64 -12.95
N PHE A 39 11.20 19.76 -12.37
CA PHE A 39 12.38 20.25 -13.08
C PHE A 39 13.21 19.13 -13.75
N ARG A 40 12.78 17.89 -13.62
CA ARG A 40 13.47 16.78 -14.27
C ARG A 40 13.53 16.92 -15.78
N ARG A 41 14.66 16.59 -16.37
CA ARG A 41 14.85 16.53 -17.82
C ARG A 41 15.23 15.10 -18.27
N PRO A 42 14.62 14.55 -19.32
CA PRO A 42 13.45 15.06 -20.05
C PRO A 42 12.20 15.15 -19.17
N PHE A 43 11.31 16.12 -19.44
CA PHE A 43 10.09 16.33 -18.66
C PHE A 43 9.16 15.13 -18.77
N ARG A 44 8.60 14.71 -17.62
CA ARG A 44 7.70 13.58 -17.52
C ARG A 44 6.42 14.02 -16.83
N TRP A 45 5.36 14.17 -17.60
CA TRP A 45 4.05 14.59 -17.11
C TRP A 45 3.57 13.81 -15.87
N HIS A 46 3.67 12.47 -15.91
CA HIS A 46 3.20 11.65 -14.77
C HIS A 46 3.97 11.95 -13.47
N LEU A 47 5.26 12.20 -13.53
CA LEU A 47 6.04 12.57 -12.35
C LEU A 47 5.68 13.95 -11.85
N ALA A 48 5.49 14.91 -12.76
CA ALA A 48 5.06 16.27 -12.41
C ALA A 48 3.67 16.26 -11.77
N PHE A 49 2.73 15.47 -12.31
CA PHE A 49 1.38 15.32 -11.76
C PHE A 49 1.39 14.76 -10.34
N PHE A 50 2.01 13.60 -10.12
CA PHE A 50 2.08 13.02 -8.76
C PHE A 50 2.93 13.88 -7.81
N GLY A 51 3.99 14.51 -8.32
CA GLY A 51 4.78 15.48 -7.57
C GLY A 51 3.95 16.66 -7.07
N ALA A 52 3.04 17.20 -7.91
CA ALA A 52 2.15 18.30 -7.53
C ALA A 52 1.03 17.86 -6.56
N MET A 53 0.58 16.61 -6.65
CA MET A 53 -0.44 16.06 -5.73
C MET A 53 0.06 16.01 -4.29
N LEU A 54 1.35 15.80 -4.05
CA LEU A 54 1.90 15.67 -2.70
C LEU A 54 1.77 16.96 -1.87
N PRO A 55 2.29 18.13 -2.30
CA PRO A 55 2.15 19.36 -1.52
C PRO A 55 0.68 19.80 -1.41
N LEU A 56 -0.13 19.63 -2.45
CA LEU A 56 -1.56 19.89 -2.38
C LEU A 56 -2.23 19.04 -1.31
N GLY A 57 -1.95 17.74 -1.31
CA GLY A 57 -2.49 16.83 -0.31
C GLY A 57 -2.02 17.15 1.11
N VAL A 58 -0.76 17.57 1.31
CA VAL A 58 -0.26 18.02 2.63
C VAL A 58 -1.01 19.27 3.10
N ILE A 59 -1.30 20.21 2.21
CA ILE A 59 -2.12 21.39 2.54
C ILE A 59 -3.53 20.95 2.95
N CYS A 60 -4.18 20.07 2.18
CA CYS A 60 -5.49 19.53 2.51
C CYS A 60 -5.48 18.78 3.85
N GLN A 61 -4.42 18.03 4.14
CA GLN A 61 -4.22 17.35 5.42
C GLN A 61 -4.11 18.34 6.59
N ALA A 62 -3.37 19.43 6.41
CA ALA A 62 -3.24 20.45 7.44
C ALA A 62 -4.60 21.12 7.75
N VAL A 63 -5.37 21.48 6.70
CA VAL A 63 -6.71 22.04 6.86
C VAL A 63 -7.65 21.05 7.55
N LEU A 64 -7.70 19.80 7.04
CA LEU A 64 -8.58 18.77 7.60
C LEU A 64 -8.16 18.39 9.03
N GLY A 65 -6.86 18.33 9.31
CA GLY A 65 -6.34 18.11 10.66
C GLY A 65 -6.72 19.22 11.64
N ALA A 66 -6.70 20.49 11.20
CA ALA A 66 -7.19 21.60 12.01
C ALA A 66 -8.70 21.49 12.30
N LEU A 67 -9.49 21.03 11.33
CA LEU A 67 -10.92 20.76 11.54
C LEU A 67 -11.15 19.58 12.49
N VAL A 68 -10.35 18.50 12.37
CA VAL A 68 -10.40 17.38 13.32
C VAL A 68 -10.21 17.85 14.75
N VAL A 69 -9.21 18.69 15.00
CA VAL A 69 -8.95 19.25 16.34
C VAL A 69 -10.08 20.19 16.77
N LYS A 70 -10.50 21.10 15.88
CA LYS A 70 -11.55 22.10 16.17
C LYS A 70 -12.89 21.44 16.52
N TYR A 71 -13.22 20.32 15.90
CA TYR A 71 -14.49 19.59 16.12
C TYR A 71 -14.30 18.35 17.01
N HIS A 72 -13.37 18.42 17.97
CA HIS A 72 -13.19 17.42 19.02
C HIS A 72 -13.08 15.99 18.51
N LEU A 73 -12.29 15.78 17.44
CA LEU A 73 -12.05 14.46 16.83
C LEU A 73 -13.34 13.79 16.30
N ALA A 74 -14.28 14.58 15.77
CA ALA A 74 -15.50 14.05 15.18
C ALA A 74 -15.19 12.89 14.21
N PRO A 75 -15.86 11.72 14.34
CA PRO A 75 -15.49 10.49 13.62
C PRO A 75 -15.40 10.63 12.12
N GLY A 76 -16.33 11.37 11.50
CA GLY A 76 -16.31 11.61 10.06
C GLY A 76 -15.09 12.41 9.59
N LEU A 77 -14.62 13.38 10.37
CA LEU A 77 -13.42 14.16 10.07
C LEU A 77 -12.13 13.32 10.25
N VAL A 78 -12.07 12.52 11.31
CA VAL A 78 -10.94 11.58 11.55
C VAL A 78 -10.88 10.56 10.43
N MET A 79 -12.00 9.96 10.04
CA MET A 79 -12.10 9.05 8.91
C MET A 79 -11.63 9.72 7.60
N GLY A 80 -12.11 10.93 7.31
CA GLY A 80 -11.70 11.69 6.12
C GLY A 80 -10.20 11.98 6.11
N HIS A 81 -9.64 12.37 7.28
CA HIS A 81 -8.20 12.60 7.43
C HIS A 81 -7.37 11.35 7.18
N PHE A 82 -7.81 10.20 7.67
CA PHE A 82 -7.15 8.91 7.40
C PHE A 82 -7.24 8.50 5.93
N ILE A 83 -8.42 8.61 5.30
CA ILE A 83 -8.60 8.27 3.88
C ILE A 83 -7.73 9.18 3.01
N LEU A 84 -7.69 10.49 3.31
CA LEU A 84 -6.83 11.42 2.58
C LEU A 84 -5.34 11.05 2.75
N SER A 85 -4.92 10.56 3.93
CA SER A 85 -3.56 10.04 4.16
C SER A 85 -3.26 8.84 3.25
N MET A 86 -4.21 7.92 3.06
CA MET A 86 -4.05 6.78 2.16
C MET A 86 -3.92 7.23 0.70
N LEU A 87 -4.72 8.20 0.24
CA LEU A 87 -4.60 8.77 -1.11
C LEU A 87 -3.26 9.48 -1.34
N LEU A 88 -2.75 10.18 -0.32
CA LEU A 88 -1.40 10.75 -0.37
C LEU A 88 -0.32 9.67 -0.49
N LEU A 89 -0.48 8.60 0.26
CA LEU A 89 0.42 7.45 0.21
C LEU A 89 0.41 6.80 -1.17
N ASP A 90 -0.76 6.68 -1.81
CA ASP A 90 -0.89 6.20 -3.18
C ASP A 90 -0.11 7.09 -4.16
N ALA A 91 -0.27 8.41 -4.05
CA ALA A 91 0.44 9.36 -4.89
C ALA A 91 1.96 9.31 -4.68
N ALA A 92 2.42 9.22 -3.43
CA ALA A 92 3.83 9.10 -3.08
C ALA A 92 4.43 7.79 -3.60
N PHE A 93 3.71 6.67 -3.45
CA PHE A 93 4.12 5.39 -3.98
C PHE A 93 4.20 5.42 -5.51
N ALA A 94 3.18 5.96 -6.19
CA ALA A 94 3.17 6.09 -7.65
C ALA A 94 4.34 6.95 -8.15
N LEU A 95 4.61 8.08 -7.50
CA LEU A 95 5.77 8.94 -7.82
C LEU A 95 7.08 8.16 -7.67
N ALA A 96 7.30 7.52 -6.53
CA ALA A 96 8.50 6.75 -6.24
C ALA A 96 8.70 5.58 -7.21
N TRP A 97 7.61 4.87 -7.55
CA TRP A 97 7.65 3.77 -8.49
C TRP A 97 7.98 4.24 -9.90
N MET A 98 7.29 5.27 -10.39
CA MET A 98 7.50 5.80 -11.74
C MET A 98 8.85 6.48 -11.90
N ALA A 99 9.41 7.08 -10.84
CA ALA A 99 10.73 7.70 -10.87
C ALA A 99 11.87 6.68 -11.09
N ARG A 100 11.66 5.42 -10.70
CA ARG A 100 12.64 4.33 -10.86
C ARG A 100 12.83 3.87 -12.31
N TYR A 101 11.87 4.12 -13.19
CA TYR A 101 11.84 3.57 -14.53
C TYR A 101 11.87 4.66 -15.57
N GLU A 102 12.90 4.66 -16.44
CA GLU A 102 12.92 5.54 -17.59
C GLU A 102 11.81 5.16 -18.59
N PRO A 103 11.18 6.17 -19.23
CA PRO A 103 10.30 5.91 -20.35
C PRO A 103 11.17 5.36 -21.50
N GLY A 104 11.08 4.08 -21.72
CA GLY A 104 11.68 3.39 -22.83
C GLY A 104 10.62 2.66 -23.63
N GLU A 105 11.03 2.00 -24.70
CA GLU A 105 10.18 1.08 -25.42
C GLU A 105 9.88 -0.14 -24.53
N ARG A 106 8.79 -0.04 -23.80
CA ARG A 106 8.34 -1.09 -22.90
C ARG A 106 6.94 -1.53 -23.32
N ARG A 107 6.66 -2.82 -23.19
CA ARG A 107 5.32 -3.38 -23.36
C ARG A 107 4.80 -3.92 -22.05
N PHE A 108 3.47 -3.94 -21.96
CA PHE A 108 2.82 -4.61 -20.82
C PHE A 108 3.18 -6.09 -20.79
N SER A 109 3.22 -6.65 -19.57
CA SER A 109 3.30 -8.08 -19.36
C SER A 109 2.26 -8.80 -20.23
N GLY A 110 2.63 -9.91 -20.89
CA GLY A 110 1.72 -10.73 -21.69
C GLY A 110 0.61 -11.39 -20.85
N ASP A 111 0.78 -11.48 -19.53
CA ASP A 111 -0.20 -12.05 -18.60
C ASP A 111 -1.28 -11.01 -18.24
N ARG A 112 -2.20 -10.79 -19.17
CA ARG A 112 -3.33 -9.88 -18.93
C ARG A 112 -4.24 -10.35 -17.81
N LEU A 113 -4.49 -11.66 -17.72
CA LEU A 113 -5.38 -12.20 -16.70
C LEU A 113 -4.81 -12.01 -15.30
N GLY A 114 -3.53 -12.32 -15.09
CA GLY A 114 -2.84 -12.11 -13.82
C GLY A 114 -2.82 -10.64 -13.41
N VAL A 115 -2.54 -9.73 -14.35
CA VAL A 115 -2.56 -8.28 -14.10
C VAL A 115 -3.94 -7.80 -13.62
N TRP A 116 -5.01 -8.21 -14.31
CA TRP A 116 -6.37 -7.81 -13.94
C TRP A 116 -6.85 -8.47 -12.65
N ALA A 117 -6.50 -9.74 -12.41
CA ALA A 117 -6.79 -10.43 -11.16
C ALA A 117 -6.16 -9.71 -9.96
N VAL A 118 -4.90 -9.29 -10.07
CA VAL A 118 -4.23 -8.48 -9.03
C VAL A 118 -4.93 -7.14 -8.84
N ARG A 119 -5.28 -6.45 -9.93
CA ARG A 119 -5.99 -5.15 -9.84
C ARG A 119 -7.37 -5.27 -9.22
N ALA A 120 -8.07 -6.40 -9.42
CA ALA A 120 -9.36 -6.65 -8.80
C ALA A 120 -9.31 -6.76 -7.27
N LEU A 121 -8.12 -6.94 -6.68
CA LEU A 121 -7.93 -6.90 -5.22
C LEU A 121 -7.99 -5.47 -4.65
N ILE A 122 -7.76 -4.43 -5.48
CA ILE A 122 -7.75 -3.02 -5.01
C ILE A 122 -9.09 -2.63 -4.36
N PRO A 123 -10.26 -2.80 -5.01
CA PRO A 123 -11.53 -2.41 -4.42
C PRO A 123 -11.84 -3.17 -3.12
N LEU A 124 -11.43 -4.44 -3.01
CA LEU A 124 -11.60 -5.20 -1.77
C LEU A 124 -10.74 -4.64 -0.63
N GLY A 125 -9.49 -4.28 -0.92
CA GLY A 125 -8.61 -3.63 0.05
C GLY A 125 -9.15 -2.26 0.48
N GLN A 126 -9.63 -1.44 -0.46
CA GLN A 126 -10.23 -0.14 -0.18
C GLN A 126 -11.51 -0.27 0.68
N LEU A 127 -12.39 -1.21 0.36
CA LEU A 127 -13.58 -1.50 1.15
C LEU A 127 -13.23 -1.99 2.56
N THR A 128 -12.18 -2.81 2.68
CA THR A 128 -11.69 -3.27 3.99
C THR A 128 -11.23 -2.08 4.84
N ILE A 129 -10.43 -1.17 4.27
CA ILE A 129 -9.97 0.04 4.95
C ILE A 129 -11.16 0.92 5.33
N LEU A 130 -12.08 1.18 4.41
CA LEU A 130 -13.26 2.00 4.66
C LEU A 130 -14.13 1.43 5.78
N ALA A 131 -14.44 0.13 5.73
CA ALA A 131 -15.22 -0.53 6.78
C ALA A 131 -14.50 -0.49 8.14
N GLY A 132 -13.16 -0.63 8.16
CA GLY A 132 -12.35 -0.49 9.38
C GLY A 132 -12.38 0.91 9.96
N THR A 133 -12.34 1.96 9.12
CA THR A 133 -12.45 3.34 9.60
C THR A 133 -13.83 3.65 10.18
N ILE A 134 -14.90 3.09 9.60
CA ILE A 134 -16.25 3.23 10.14
C ILE A 134 -16.36 2.50 11.50
N ALA A 135 -15.82 1.27 11.59
CA ALA A 135 -15.78 0.53 12.85
C ALA A 135 -15.03 1.31 13.95
N THR A 136 -13.88 1.92 13.61
CA THR A 136 -13.15 2.81 14.54
C THR A 136 -13.99 4.01 14.96
N GLY A 137 -14.70 4.65 14.01
CA GLY A 137 -15.58 5.77 14.26
C GLY A 137 -16.84 5.45 15.09
N SER A 138 -17.19 4.15 15.19
CA SER A 138 -18.28 3.64 16.04
C SER A 138 -17.78 3.13 17.39
N GLY A 139 -16.46 3.02 17.57
CA GLY A 139 -15.82 2.42 18.74
C GLY A 139 -15.51 3.39 19.89
N PRO A 140 -14.94 2.89 21.00
CA PRO A 140 -14.62 3.67 22.18
C PRO A 140 -13.54 4.73 21.95
N HIS A 141 -12.70 4.55 20.93
CA HIS A 141 -11.62 5.48 20.59
C HIS A 141 -12.02 6.53 19.53
N ALA A 142 -13.30 6.60 19.16
CA ALA A 142 -13.81 7.67 18.34
C ALA A 142 -13.99 8.92 19.20
N GLY A 143 -13.13 9.91 18.98
CA GLY A 143 -13.31 11.23 19.59
C GLY A 143 -12.63 11.45 20.92
N ALA A 144 -12.92 12.61 21.47
CA ALA A 144 -12.19 13.39 22.41
C ALA A 144 -12.09 12.87 23.85
N HIS A 145 -11.45 13.72 24.65
CA HIS A 145 -11.09 13.58 26.05
C HIS A 145 -12.25 13.14 26.96
N GLU A 146 -11.91 12.53 28.09
CA GLU A 146 -12.85 12.16 29.14
C GLU A 146 -13.80 13.31 29.47
N GLY A 147 -15.10 13.08 29.28
CA GLY A 147 -16.17 14.03 29.63
C GLY A 147 -16.80 14.79 28.47
N GLU A 148 -16.30 14.73 27.26
CA GLU A 148 -16.93 15.32 26.08
C GLU A 148 -17.81 14.33 25.35
N LEU A 149 -19.06 14.67 25.05
CA LEU A 149 -19.97 13.88 24.23
C LEU A 149 -19.56 14.00 22.77
N VAL A 150 -18.78 13.04 22.29
CA VAL A 150 -18.51 12.92 20.86
C VAL A 150 -19.55 12.01 20.23
N HIS A 151 -20.24 12.52 19.21
CA HIS A 151 -21.18 11.73 18.42
C HIS A 151 -20.41 10.67 17.63
N ARG A 152 -20.45 9.43 18.11
CA ARG A 152 -19.97 8.26 17.37
C ARG A 152 -20.92 7.97 16.22
N PHE A 153 -20.46 7.18 15.26
CA PHE A 153 -21.38 6.63 14.26
C PHE A 153 -22.38 5.70 14.97
N ASP A 154 -23.65 5.99 14.81
CA ASP A 154 -24.76 5.33 15.50
C ASP A 154 -25.95 5.17 14.55
N PHE A 155 -25.79 4.31 13.52
CA PHE A 155 -26.84 4.04 12.53
C PHE A 155 -27.60 2.74 12.82
N GLU A 156 -27.11 1.88 13.75
CA GLU A 156 -27.74 0.68 14.25
C GLU A 156 -27.94 0.73 15.78
N GLY A 157 -28.04 1.92 16.32
CA GLY A 157 -28.11 2.13 17.77
C GLY A 157 -26.86 1.61 18.48
N THR A 158 -27.01 1.12 19.69
CA THR A 158 -25.90 0.62 20.52
C THR A 158 -25.17 -0.58 19.90
N GLY A 159 -25.74 -1.23 18.88
CA GLY A 159 -25.14 -2.36 18.15
C GLY A 159 -24.25 -1.96 16.98
N THR A 160 -24.11 -0.66 16.66
CA THR A 160 -23.39 -0.21 15.47
C THR A 160 -21.93 -0.69 15.41
N LEU A 161 -21.21 -0.66 16.54
CA LEU A 161 -19.82 -1.12 16.59
C LEU A 161 -19.72 -2.62 16.23
N GLU A 162 -20.51 -3.46 16.89
CA GLU A 162 -20.49 -4.92 16.66
C GLU A 162 -20.89 -5.23 15.21
N TRP A 163 -21.93 -4.59 14.72
CA TRP A 163 -22.41 -4.71 13.35
C TRP A 163 -21.31 -4.33 12.34
N MET A 164 -20.56 -3.25 12.55
CA MET A 164 -19.47 -2.82 11.69
C MET A 164 -18.24 -3.72 11.79
N VAL A 165 -17.89 -4.20 12.98
CA VAL A 165 -16.77 -5.13 13.17
C VAL A 165 -17.03 -6.45 12.43
N GLN A 166 -18.23 -6.99 12.50
CA GLN A 166 -18.61 -8.21 11.76
C GLN A 166 -18.46 -8.01 10.25
N ARG A 167 -18.91 -6.88 9.69
CA ARG A 167 -18.79 -6.58 8.26
C ARG A 167 -17.37 -6.30 7.82
N HIS A 168 -16.63 -5.54 8.61
CA HIS A 168 -15.21 -5.33 8.37
C HIS A 168 -14.45 -6.66 8.33
N SER A 169 -14.69 -7.54 9.29
CA SER A 169 -14.06 -8.86 9.35
C SER A 169 -14.44 -9.74 8.16
N ALA A 170 -15.73 -9.72 7.75
CA ALA A 170 -16.19 -10.46 6.59
C ALA A 170 -15.56 -9.97 5.28
N ILE A 171 -15.47 -8.65 5.08
CA ILE A 171 -14.82 -8.03 3.91
C ILE A 171 -13.32 -8.34 3.92
N ALA A 172 -12.66 -8.26 5.08
CA ALA A 172 -11.25 -8.59 5.23
C ALA A 172 -10.97 -10.07 4.92
N ALA A 173 -11.85 -10.99 5.39
CA ALA A 173 -11.76 -12.40 5.06
C ALA A 173 -11.94 -12.65 3.56
N ALA A 174 -12.92 -12.01 2.93
CA ALA A 174 -13.12 -12.08 1.48
C ALA A 174 -11.90 -11.57 0.71
N PHE A 175 -11.29 -10.47 1.17
CA PHE A 175 -10.03 -9.96 0.60
C PHE A 175 -8.89 -10.97 0.75
N GLY A 176 -8.73 -11.59 1.91
CA GLY A 176 -7.72 -12.62 2.15
C GLY A 176 -7.92 -13.85 1.25
N ILE A 177 -9.15 -14.34 1.13
CA ILE A 177 -9.51 -15.47 0.25
C ILE A 177 -9.22 -15.12 -1.22
N ALA A 178 -9.62 -13.92 -1.66
CA ALA A 178 -9.36 -13.45 -3.02
C ALA A 178 -7.86 -13.32 -3.29
N ALA A 179 -7.07 -12.80 -2.34
CA ALA A 179 -5.62 -12.69 -2.46
C ALA A 179 -4.96 -14.08 -2.62
N ILE A 180 -5.40 -15.08 -1.84
CA ILE A 180 -4.94 -16.47 -1.96
C ILE A 180 -5.33 -17.05 -3.33
N ALA A 181 -6.57 -16.84 -3.78
CA ALA A 181 -7.03 -17.32 -5.08
C ALA A 181 -6.20 -16.72 -6.24
N VAL A 182 -5.93 -15.42 -6.20
CA VAL A 182 -5.06 -14.74 -7.19
C VAL A 182 -3.63 -15.27 -7.11
N TRP A 183 -3.09 -15.50 -5.91
CA TRP A 183 -1.76 -16.09 -5.73
C TRP A 183 -1.67 -17.50 -6.36
N LEU A 184 -2.68 -18.36 -6.14
CA LEU A 184 -2.76 -19.68 -6.74
C LEU A 184 -2.86 -19.60 -8.27
N LEU A 185 -3.66 -18.65 -8.79
CA LEU A 185 -3.78 -18.38 -10.21
C LEU A 185 -2.43 -18.05 -10.83
N LEU A 186 -1.74 -17.05 -10.29
CA LEU A 186 -0.41 -16.61 -10.76
C LEU A 186 0.63 -17.74 -10.68
N ARG A 187 0.57 -18.56 -9.63
CA ARG A 187 1.49 -19.70 -9.45
C ARG A 187 1.26 -20.79 -10.50
N ARG A 188 -0.01 -21.09 -10.82
CA ARG A 188 -0.38 -22.14 -11.78
C ARG A 188 -0.10 -21.76 -13.21
N GLN A 189 -0.28 -20.51 -13.58
CA GLN A 189 -0.09 -20.03 -14.95
C GLN A 189 1.39 -19.96 -15.37
N GLY A 190 2.34 -20.09 -14.45
CA GLY A 190 3.76 -19.93 -14.74
C GLY A 190 4.14 -18.53 -15.21
N GLY A 191 3.21 -17.56 -15.06
CA GLY A 191 3.33 -16.17 -15.50
C GLY A 191 4.39 -15.38 -14.73
N ASP A 192 4.31 -14.06 -14.81
CA ASP A 192 5.29 -13.17 -14.19
C ASP A 192 5.34 -13.33 -12.66
N ARG A 193 6.38 -14.05 -12.21
CA ARG A 193 6.62 -14.31 -10.77
C ARG A 193 6.92 -13.06 -9.95
N ARG A 194 7.03 -11.89 -10.58
CA ARG A 194 7.36 -10.61 -9.90
C ARG A 194 6.26 -10.18 -8.94
N ALA A 195 5.01 -10.46 -9.27
CA ALA A 195 3.86 -10.17 -8.40
C ALA A 195 3.69 -11.18 -7.26
N LEU A 196 4.22 -12.41 -7.40
CA LEU A 196 4.04 -13.45 -6.38
C LEU A 196 4.67 -13.09 -5.03
N ARG A 197 5.89 -12.52 -5.04
CA ARG A 197 6.57 -12.14 -3.79
C ARG A 197 5.78 -11.09 -2.99
N PRO A 198 5.45 -9.91 -3.57
CA PRO A 198 4.67 -8.92 -2.83
C PRO A 198 3.28 -9.42 -2.46
N LEU A 199 2.62 -10.23 -3.29
CA LEU A 199 1.33 -10.82 -2.95
C LEU A 199 1.44 -11.83 -1.78
N THR A 200 2.53 -12.58 -1.68
CA THR A 200 2.80 -13.41 -0.50
C THR A 200 2.94 -12.56 0.76
N VAL A 201 3.60 -11.40 0.66
CA VAL A 201 3.69 -10.44 1.78
C VAL A 201 2.31 -9.93 2.17
N VAL A 202 1.47 -9.56 1.19
CA VAL A 202 0.07 -9.13 1.45
C VAL A 202 -0.70 -10.22 2.21
N ILE A 203 -0.63 -11.48 1.77
CA ILE A 203 -1.33 -12.60 2.43
C ILE A 203 -0.82 -12.77 3.87
N GLY A 204 0.50 -12.73 4.09
CA GLY A 204 1.07 -12.81 5.44
C GLY A 204 0.63 -11.66 6.35
N LEU A 205 0.60 -10.44 5.81
CA LEU A 205 0.12 -9.26 6.55
C LEU A 205 -1.38 -9.33 6.83
N LEU A 206 -2.20 -9.84 5.92
CA LEU A 206 -3.63 -10.04 6.14
C LEU A 206 -3.89 -11.09 7.22
N ALA A 207 -3.11 -12.18 7.26
CA ALA A 207 -3.19 -13.16 8.34
C ALA A 207 -2.81 -12.53 9.69
N LEU A 208 -1.74 -11.73 9.73
CA LEU A 208 -1.34 -10.98 10.92
C LEU A 208 -2.43 -9.97 11.34
N GLN A 209 -3.05 -9.26 10.39
CA GLN A 209 -4.16 -8.34 10.65
C GLN A 209 -5.36 -9.08 11.28
N GLY A 210 -5.70 -10.26 10.77
CA GLY A 210 -6.76 -11.09 11.35
C GLY A 210 -6.45 -11.49 12.79
N ALA A 211 -5.21 -11.90 13.07
CA ALA A 211 -4.77 -12.25 14.43
C ALA A 211 -4.79 -11.04 15.37
N VAL A 212 -4.25 -9.90 14.95
CA VAL A 212 -4.22 -8.67 15.75
C VAL A 212 -5.65 -8.14 15.96
N GLY A 213 -6.51 -8.16 14.91
CA GLY A 213 -7.91 -7.76 15.03
C GLY A 213 -8.72 -8.64 15.96
N GLY A 214 -8.51 -9.97 15.92
CA GLY A 214 -9.12 -10.91 16.87
C GLY A 214 -8.66 -10.68 18.31
N LEU A 215 -7.36 -10.45 18.52
CA LEU A 215 -6.79 -10.12 19.83
C LEU A 215 -7.35 -8.78 20.34
N GLN A 216 -7.41 -7.76 19.48
CA GLN A 216 -7.96 -6.45 19.79
C GLN A 216 -9.42 -6.55 20.27
N TRP A 217 -10.23 -7.36 19.61
CA TRP A 217 -11.62 -7.61 19.99
C TRP A 217 -11.73 -8.37 21.32
N ALA A 218 -10.93 -9.42 21.50
CA ALA A 218 -10.93 -10.23 22.71
C ALA A 218 -10.48 -9.46 23.97
N LEU A 219 -9.69 -8.40 23.79
CA LEU A 219 -9.18 -7.55 24.86
C LEU A 219 -9.98 -6.24 25.02
N GLU A 220 -11.20 -6.15 24.46
CA GLU A 220 -12.10 -5.00 24.58
C GLU A 220 -11.50 -3.70 23.98
N LEU A 221 -10.78 -3.84 22.86
CA LEU A 221 -10.28 -2.74 22.04
C LEU A 221 -9.25 -1.82 22.74
N PRO A 222 -8.15 -2.30 23.32
CA PRO A 222 -7.14 -1.42 23.90
C PRO A 222 -6.48 -0.55 22.83
N GLY A 223 -6.32 0.75 23.09
CA GLY A 223 -5.87 1.75 22.14
C GLY A 223 -4.52 1.43 21.49
N GLU A 224 -3.60 0.85 22.25
CA GLU A 224 -2.27 0.45 21.76
C GLU A 224 -2.35 -0.62 20.67
N ILE A 225 -3.26 -1.60 20.83
CA ILE A 225 -3.46 -2.65 19.83
C ILE A 225 -4.20 -2.11 18.61
N VAL A 226 -5.17 -1.21 18.81
CA VAL A 226 -5.85 -0.49 17.71
C VAL A 226 -4.83 0.26 16.85
N TRP A 227 -3.89 0.96 17.49
CA TRP A 227 -2.83 1.67 16.78
C TRP A 227 -1.93 0.73 15.98
N VAL A 228 -1.51 -0.40 16.56
CA VAL A 228 -0.72 -1.43 15.88
C VAL A 228 -1.48 -1.98 14.67
N HIS A 229 -2.79 -2.27 14.83
CA HIS A 229 -3.64 -2.75 13.74
C HIS A 229 -3.68 -1.76 12.57
N ILE A 230 -3.87 -0.47 12.84
CA ILE A 230 -3.87 0.60 11.84
C ILE A 230 -2.50 0.72 11.14
N ALA A 231 -1.41 0.62 11.89
CA ALA A 231 -0.05 0.66 11.32
C ALA A 231 0.19 -0.52 10.36
N ILE A 232 -0.19 -1.74 10.76
CA ILE A 232 -0.08 -2.92 9.89
C ILE A 232 -0.99 -2.78 8.66
N ALA A 233 -2.19 -2.19 8.79
CA ALA A 233 -3.09 -1.93 7.65
C ALA A 233 -2.42 -1.03 6.61
N THR A 234 -1.71 0.02 7.05
CA THR A 234 -0.94 0.91 6.17
C THR A 234 0.17 0.15 5.43
N VAL A 235 0.91 -0.71 6.13
CA VAL A 235 1.96 -1.55 5.51
C VAL A 235 1.35 -2.56 4.54
N THR A 236 0.21 -3.15 4.88
CA THR A 236 -0.54 -4.07 4.00
C THR A 236 -0.96 -3.36 2.71
N TRP A 237 -1.45 -2.13 2.82
CA TRP A 237 -1.82 -1.32 1.66
C TRP A 237 -0.61 -1.00 0.77
N LEU A 238 0.54 -0.61 1.33
CA LEU A 238 1.79 -0.43 0.58
C LEU A 238 2.24 -1.71 -0.13
N ALA A 239 2.14 -2.86 0.52
CA ALA A 239 2.45 -4.15 -0.10
C ALA A 239 1.47 -4.48 -1.24
N MET A 240 0.19 -4.07 -1.12
CA MET A 240 -0.80 -4.20 -2.17
C MET A 240 -0.47 -3.32 -3.38
N LEU A 241 -0.12 -2.05 -3.17
CA LEU A 241 0.34 -1.14 -4.23
C LEU A 241 1.59 -1.70 -4.94
N TRP A 242 2.53 -2.24 -4.18
CA TRP A 242 3.70 -2.92 -4.74
C TRP A 242 3.29 -4.12 -5.60
N THR A 243 2.34 -4.93 -5.15
CA THR A 243 1.83 -6.08 -5.91
C THR A 243 1.24 -5.64 -7.25
N VAL A 244 0.40 -4.60 -7.23
CA VAL A 244 -0.21 -4.03 -8.45
C VAL A 244 0.85 -3.50 -9.42
N ALA A 245 1.82 -2.76 -8.88
CA ALA A 245 2.90 -2.18 -9.67
C ALA A 245 3.83 -3.25 -10.26
N ALA A 246 4.10 -4.32 -9.51
CA ALA A 246 4.90 -5.45 -9.97
C ALA A 246 4.18 -6.27 -11.06
N ALA A 247 2.86 -6.48 -10.93
CA ALA A 247 2.04 -7.19 -11.91
C ALA A 247 1.91 -6.42 -13.23
N GLY A 248 1.84 -5.08 -13.17
CA GLY A 248 1.72 -4.22 -14.35
C GLY A 248 3.05 -3.79 -14.97
N ARG A 249 4.18 -4.38 -14.58
CA ARG A 249 5.51 -3.94 -15.01
C ARG A 249 5.66 -4.04 -16.52
N LEU A 250 6.17 -2.95 -17.12
CA LEU A 250 6.51 -2.89 -18.52
C LEU A 250 7.86 -3.59 -18.75
N GLU A 251 7.92 -4.45 -19.76
CA GLU A 251 9.16 -5.09 -20.19
C GLU A 251 9.81 -4.29 -21.32
N PRO A 252 11.16 -4.23 -21.40
CA PRO A 252 11.82 -3.68 -22.56
C PRO A 252 11.38 -4.45 -23.81
N LYS A 253 11.14 -3.77 -24.93
CA LYS A 253 11.02 -4.45 -26.22
C LYS A 253 12.33 -5.20 -26.49
N SER A 254 12.24 -6.49 -26.81
CA SER A 254 13.38 -7.23 -27.30
C SER A 254 13.87 -6.57 -28.59
N ASP A 255 15.12 -6.15 -28.62
CA ASP A 255 15.75 -5.59 -29.81
C ASP A 255 15.74 -6.66 -30.92
N PRO A 256 15.15 -6.38 -32.11
CA PRO A 256 15.10 -7.36 -33.18
C PRO A 256 16.51 -7.86 -33.59
N SER A 257 17.55 -7.05 -33.35
CA SER A 257 18.95 -7.41 -33.66
C SER A 257 19.51 -8.54 -32.78
N THR A 258 18.95 -8.74 -31.55
CA THR A 258 19.41 -9.80 -30.65
C THR A 258 18.71 -11.14 -30.88
N SER A 259 17.57 -11.18 -31.57
CA SER A 259 16.86 -12.42 -31.88
C SER A 259 17.49 -13.16 -33.08
N GLY A 260 18.21 -12.46 -33.95
CA GLY A 260 18.90 -13.05 -35.12
C GLY A 260 20.22 -13.74 -34.78
N SER A 261 20.88 -13.40 -33.67
CA SER A 261 22.22 -13.91 -33.31
C SER A 261 22.22 -15.29 -32.65
N ARG A 262 21.05 -15.81 -32.25
CA ARG A 262 20.97 -17.14 -31.60
C ARG A 262 20.65 -18.30 -32.54
N ALA A 263 20.37 -18.04 -33.82
CA ALA A 263 19.88 -19.06 -34.76
C ALA A 263 20.92 -19.64 -35.71
N THR A 264 22.17 -19.18 -35.69
CA THR A 264 23.22 -19.76 -36.59
C THR A 264 24.52 -19.94 -35.84
N ARG A 265 24.59 -20.95 -34.96
CA ARG A 265 25.84 -21.69 -34.77
C ARG A 265 25.85 -22.80 -35.80
N PRO A 266 26.77 -22.79 -36.77
CA PRO A 266 26.93 -23.92 -37.69
C PRO A 266 27.37 -25.14 -36.85
N ARG A 267 26.60 -26.19 -36.99
CA ARG A 267 26.95 -27.51 -36.44
C ARG A 267 28.31 -27.87 -37.03
N ALA A 268 29.33 -27.96 -36.18
CA ALA A 268 30.65 -28.44 -36.57
C ALA A 268 30.49 -29.78 -37.28
N GLN A 269 30.86 -29.82 -38.55
CA GLN A 269 30.94 -31.05 -39.31
C GLN A 269 31.94 -31.98 -38.62
N ALA A 270 31.47 -33.11 -38.14
CA ALA A 270 32.31 -34.19 -37.70
C ALA A 270 33.17 -34.65 -38.86
N LYS A 271 34.49 -34.51 -38.73
CA LYS A 271 35.45 -35.11 -39.64
C LYS A 271 35.24 -36.61 -39.60
N GLY A 272 34.89 -37.21 -40.76
CA GLY A 272 34.86 -38.65 -40.96
C GLY A 272 36.24 -39.29 -40.79
N PRO A 273 36.29 -40.61 -40.59
CA PRO A 273 37.50 -41.32 -40.29
C PRO A 273 38.46 -41.32 -41.59
N LYS A 274 39.76 -41.08 -41.33
CA LYS A 274 40.78 -41.18 -42.34
C LYS A 274 40.92 -42.66 -42.75
N GLU A 275 40.79 -42.94 -44.04
CA GLU A 275 41.12 -44.20 -44.66
C GLU A 275 42.63 -44.47 -44.58
N PRO A 276 43.08 -45.69 -44.28
CA PRO A 276 44.52 -46.06 -44.27
C PRO A 276 45.09 -46.16 -45.66
N GLN A 277 46.27 -45.56 -45.93
CA GLN A 277 47.00 -45.67 -47.12
C GLN A 277 47.71 -47.07 -47.21
N PRO A 278 47.76 -47.72 -48.36
CA PRO A 278 48.48 -48.93 -48.49
C PRO A 278 49.99 -48.68 -48.63
N THR A 279 50.78 -49.45 -47.88
CA THR A 279 52.22 -49.56 -47.99
C THR A 279 52.58 -50.41 -49.15
N ALA A 280 53.45 -49.93 -50.06
CA ALA A 280 54.28 -50.71 -50.96
C ALA A 280 55.71 -50.65 -50.49
#